data_245d1a934fca038f1aca2fe3de4af4a4
#
_entry.id   245d1a934fca038f1aca2fe3de4af4a4
#
_cell.length_a   1.000
_cell.length_b   1.000
_cell.length_c   1.000
_cell.angle_alpha   90.00
_cell.angle_beta   90.00
_cell.angle_gamma   90.00
#
_symmetry.space_group_name_H-M   'P 1'
#
loop_
_entity.id
_entity.type
_entity.pdbx_description
1 polymer ?
#
loop_
_entity_poly.entity_id
_entity_poly.type
_entity_poly.pdbx_seq_one_letter_code
_entity_poly.pdbx_strand_id
1 'polypeptide(L)'
;MTVLVYEDFGTGRHREASLIRHALGSAHDEELVAGLAGGIGFMYFVFEYEGLTPIATIVAQSHPEPWVQVALGRLGVPYDATRAMKPRWGRVRAALDEGQPAFCVVDRSSLPWHEPDPAAEMTGADPHTVVIAGYDGDDLLIEDGAGTPHRIDREEFGVAWTAHRKGRHQLIVPTGPPEGEPDVDGAIASTITHLTGPVLGNQFDVNFGFTGMEKLAAQLRDRTTKAGWERRFGGSPAAFRAGTGRLYACLEEEWTAPGATRPLYADFLDLVGRPEAAGLFRESARSWSELAALARDADADADAVGRRELFEACAERVDRCVDLEGQAVRALQK
;
A
#
# COMPACT_ATOMS: atom_id res chain seq x y z
N MET A 1 1.26 20.86 28.52
CA MET A 1 -0.01 20.09 28.68
C MET A 1 -0.04 19.11 27.54
N THR A 2 -0.12 17.84 27.85
CA THR A 2 -0.21 16.77 26.86
C THR A 2 -1.65 16.57 26.45
N VAL A 3 -1.91 16.51 25.15
CA VAL A 3 -3.20 16.16 24.54
C VAL A 3 -2.97 14.93 23.68
N LEU A 4 -3.82 13.91 23.83
CA LEU A 4 -3.85 12.71 23.01
C LEU A 4 -5.30 12.42 22.67
N VAL A 5 -5.63 12.24 21.40
CA VAL A 5 -7.02 12.15 20.93
C VAL A 5 -7.55 10.72 20.86
N TYR A 6 -6.66 9.71 20.92
CA TYR A 6 -6.98 8.28 21.06
C TYR A 6 -5.81 7.53 21.70
N GLU A 7 -6.04 6.29 22.13
CA GLU A 7 -5.05 5.50 22.91
C GLU A 7 -4.58 4.23 22.20
N ASP A 8 -5.27 3.78 21.14
CA ASP A 8 -4.88 2.59 20.39
C ASP A 8 -3.82 2.95 19.34
N PHE A 9 -2.71 2.21 19.35
CA PHE A 9 -1.56 2.42 18.46
C PHE A 9 -1.02 1.09 17.94
N GLY A 10 -0.25 1.15 16.89
CA GLY A 10 0.44 0.00 16.34
C GLY A 10 -0.02 -0.37 14.94
N THR A 11 0.48 -1.48 14.44
CA THR A 11 0.11 -2.02 13.13
C THR A 11 -0.53 -3.38 13.30
N GLY A 12 -1.72 -3.53 12.69
CA GLY A 12 -2.36 -4.82 12.49
C GLY A 12 -1.74 -5.56 11.29
N ARG A 13 -2.57 -6.02 10.40
CA ARG A 13 -2.14 -6.66 9.14
C ARG A 13 -1.77 -5.67 8.05
N HIS A 14 -2.42 -4.50 8.03
CA HIS A 14 -2.19 -3.45 7.04
C HIS A 14 -2.02 -2.10 7.73
N ARG A 15 -0.85 -1.48 7.55
CA ARG A 15 -0.48 -0.26 8.25
C ARG A 15 -1.51 0.88 8.08
N GLU A 16 -1.86 1.24 6.84
CA GLU A 16 -2.78 2.35 6.59
C GLU A 16 -4.20 2.07 7.12
N ALA A 17 -4.68 0.82 7.01
CA ALA A 17 -5.97 0.44 7.59
C ALA A 17 -5.97 0.58 9.12
N SER A 18 -4.87 0.19 9.78
CA SER A 18 -4.69 0.35 11.22
C SER A 18 -4.70 1.83 11.64
N LEU A 19 -3.95 2.69 10.94
CA LEU A 19 -3.94 4.13 11.21
C LEU A 19 -5.36 4.74 11.12
N ILE A 20 -6.12 4.37 10.09
CA ILE A 20 -7.50 4.87 9.92
C ILE A 20 -8.40 4.33 11.04
N ARG A 21 -8.30 3.04 11.35
CA ARG A 21 -9.07 2.40 12.41
C ARG A 21 -8.84 3.06 13.76
N HIS A 22 -7.60 3.28 14.17
CA HIS A 22 -7.24 3.91 15.44
C HIS A 22 -7.73 5.37 15.50
N ALA A 23 -7.50 6.12 14.42
CA ALA A 23 -7.95 7.50 14.32
C ALA A 23 -9.50 7.66 14.42
N LEU A 24 -10.25 6.58 14.10
CA LEU A 24 -11.70 6.52 14.27
C LEU A 24 -12.14 5.88 15.60
N GLY A 25 -11.23 5.75 16.57
CA GLY A 25 -11.50 5.19 17.90
C GLY A 25 -11.72 3.68 17.91
N SER A 26 -11.15 2.95 16.95
CA SER A 26 -11.21 1.48 16.83
C SER A 26 -12.64 0.91 16.77
N ALA A 27 -13.61 1.72 16.32
CA ALA A 27 -15.01 1.33 16.23
C ALA A 27 -15.30 0.34 15.09
N HIS A 28 -14.36 0.18 14.16
CA HIS A 28 -14.49 -0.66 12.97
C HIS A 28 -13.40 -1.74 12.93
N ASP A 29 -13.71 -2.89 12.33
CA ASP A 29 -12.72 -3.92 12.09
C ASP A 29 -11.73 -3.50 11.00
N GLU A 30 -10.48 -3.98 11.10
CA GLU A 30 -9.41 -3.62 10.16
C GLU A 30 -9.76 -4.05 8.73
N GLU A 31 -10.35 -5.23 8.56
CA GLU A 31 -10.79 -5.75 7.26
C GLU A 31 -11.90 -4.89 6.64
N LEU A 32 -12.82 -4.35 7.44
CA LEU A 32 -13.83 -3.43 6.94
C LEU A 32 -13.18 -2.15 6.41
N VAL A 33 -12.28 -1.55 7.19
CA VAL A 33 -11.56 -0.33 6.78
C VAL A 33 -10.74 -0.57 5.52
N ALA A 34 -9.99 -1.67 5.45
CA ALA A 34 -9.17 -2.02 4.30
C ALA A 34 -10.02 -2.26 3.03
N GLY A 35 -11.13 -2.99 3.15
CA GLY A 35 -12.06 -3.23 2.05
C GLY A 35 -12.69 -1.94 1.53
N LEU A 36 -13.17 -1.08 2.42
CA LEU A 36 -13.75 0.22 2.08
C LEU A 36 -12.74 1.20 1.49
N ALA A 37 -11.46 1.12 1.88
CA ALA A 37 -10.38 1.91 1.27
C ALA A 37 -10.10 1.54 -0.21
N GLY A 38 -10.77 0.52 -0.73
CA GLY A 38 -10.61 0.01 -2.10
C GLY A 38 -9.97 -1.38 -2.15
N GLY A 39 -9.61 -1.94 -1.00
CA GLY A 39 -9.13 -3.31 -0.85
C GLY A 39 -7.85 -3.58 -1.62
N ILE A 40 -7.99 -4.39 -2.66
CA ILE A 40 -6.89 -4.87 -3.48
C ILE A 40 -6.90 -4.28 -4.89
N GLY A 41 -5.75 -4.30 -5.50
CA GLY A 41 -5.51 -4.01 -6.90
C GLY A 41 -4.23 -4.71 -7.33
N PHE A 42 -3.66 -4.26 -8.42
CA PHE A 42 -2.32 -4.65 -8.83
C PHE A 42 -1.73 -3.57 -9.72
N MET A 43 -0.51 -3.16 -9.41
CA MET A 43 0.30 -2.29 -10.25
C MET A 43 1.71 -2.87 -10.34
N TYR A 44 2.28 -2.93 -11.55
CA TYR A 44 3.63 -3.42 -11.77
C TYR A 44 4.43 -2.50 -12.68
N PHE A 45 5.55 -2.00 -12.16
CA PHE A 45 6.54 -1.21 -12.90
C PHE A 45 7.95 -1.72 -12.62
N VAL A 46 8.87 -1.47 -13.56
CA VAL A 46 10.30 -1.57 -13.32
C VAL A 46 10.92 -0.22 -13.68
N PHE A 47 11.51 0.42 -12.70
CA PHE A 47 12.21 1.69 -12.88
C PHE A 47 13.69 1.40 -13.17
N GLU A 48 14.20 2.03 -14.21
CA GLU A 48 15.60 1.89 -14.66
C GLU A 48 16.26 3.26 -14.60
N TYR A 49 17.36 3.34 -13.84
CA TYR A 49 18.16 4.56 -13.72
C TYR A 49 19.58 4.26 -14.17
N GLU A 50 20.23 5.22 -14.81
CA GLU A 50 21.59 5.04 -15.33
C GLU A 50 22.58 4.70 -14.20
N GLY A 51 23.34 3.62 -14.38
CA GLY A 51 24.34 3.16 -13.41
C GLY A 51 23.80 2.41 -12.18
N LEU A 52 22.50 2.12 -12.12
CA LEU A 52 21.87 1.46 -10.97
C LEU A 52 21.17 0.16 -11.35
N THR A 53 21.03 -0.72 -10.37
CA THR A 53 20.20 -1.92 -10.53
C THR A 53 18.75 -1.48 -10.71
N PRO A 54 18.01 -2.06 -11.68
CA PRO A 54 16.60 -1.77 -11.84
C PRO A 54 15.78 -2.07 -10.56
N ILE A 55 14.73 -1.29 -10.34
CA ILE A 55 13.85 -1.44 -9.17
C ILE A 55 12.50 -1.96 -9.65
N ALA A 56 12.18 -3.20 -9.34
CA ALA A 56 10.85 -3.74 -9.53
C ALA A 56 9.92 -3.23 -8.39
N THR A 57 8.77 -2.72 -8.79
CA THR A 57 7.75 -2.22 -7.86
C THR A 57 6.42 -2.87 -8.18
N ILE A 58 5.84 -3.52 -7.19
CA ILE A 58 4.47 -4.04 -7.22
C ILE A 58 3.71 -3.34 -6.09
N VAL A 59 2.52 -2.83 -6.39
CA VAL A 59 1.57 -2.36 -5.38
C VAL A 59 0.35 -3.25 -5.45
N ALA A 60 0.12 -4.03 -4.41
CA ALA A 60 -0.93 -5.06 -4.37
C ALA A 60 -2.26 -4.56 -3.81
N GLN A 61 -2.26 -3.38 -3.19
CA GLN A 61 -3.46 -2.66 -2.77
C GLN A 61 -4.01 -1.78 -3.90
N SER A 62 -5.21 -1.23 -3.73
CA SER A 62 -5.77 -0.24 -4.67
C SER A 62 -4.84 0.97 -4.80
N HIS A 63 -4.53 1.34 -6.04
CA HIS A 63 -3.61 2.44 -6.37
C HIS A 63 -4.02 3.03 -7.74
N PRO A 64 -4.01 4.34 -7.94
CA PRO A 64 -3.45 5.42 -7.09
C PRO A 64 -4.45 6.08 -6.12
N GLU A 65 -5.53 5.44 -5.76
CA GLU A 65 -6.55 6.06 -4.90
C GLU A 65 -6.00 6.43 -3.51
N PRO A 66 -6.42 7.58 -2.95
CA PRO A 66 -5.99 8.03 -1.63
C PRO A 66 -6.77 7.28 -0.54
N TRP A 67 -6.16 6.30 0.08
CA TRP A 67 -6.80 5.37 1.03
C TRP A 67 -7.57 6.05 2.15
N VAL A 68 -6.98 7.05 2.82
CA VAL A 68 -7.64 7.76 3.92
C VAL A 68 -8.96 8.39 3.47
N GLN A 69 -8.93 9.16 2.38
CA GLN A 69 -10.12 9.87 1.90
C GLN A 69 -11.19 8.90 1.37
N VAL A 70 -10.77 7.83 0.69
CA VAL A 70 -11.69 6.81 0.17
C VAL A 70 -12.35 6.05 1.32
N ALA A 71 -11.56 5.61 2.33
CA ALA A 71 -12.10 4.94 3.51
C ALA A 71 -13.07 5.82 4.28
N LEU A 72 -12.68 7.06 4.61
CA LEU A 72 -13.56 8.00 5.32
C LEU A 72 -14.85 8.24 4.54
N GLY A 73 -14.77 8.49 3.23
CA GLY A 73 -15.95 8.71 2.39
C GLY A 73 -16.91 7.52 2.37
N ARG A 74 -16.38 6.29 2.20
CA ARG A 74 -17.20 5.07 2.18
C ARG A 74 -17.70 4.63 3.55
N LEU A 75 -17.01 5.01 4.63
CA LEU A 75 -17.52 4.87 5.99
C LEU A 75 -18.59 5.90 6.35
N GLY A 76 -18.86 6.89 5.48
CA GLY A 76 -19.76 8.01 5.79
C GLY A 76 -19.18 8.98 6.81
N VAL A 77 -17.87 8.98 7.05
CA VAL A 77 -17.21 9.89 7.99
C VAL A 77 -16.99 11.24 7.31
N PRO A 78 -17.63 12.34 7.78
CA PRO A 78 -17.37 13.66 7.25
C PRO A 78 -15.92 14.07 7.56
N TYR A 79 -15.26 14.71 6.61
CA TYR A 79 -13.89 15.17 6.79
C TYR A 79 -13.59 16.45 6.01
N ASP A 80 -12.64 17.20 6.51
CA ASP A 80 -12.01 18.30 5.80
C ASP A 80 -10.68 17.87 5.21
N ALA A 81 -10.49 18.07 3.91
CA ALA A 81 -9.21 17.85 3.24
C ALA A 81 -8.68 19.16 2.68
N THR A 82 -7.46 19.53 3.08
CA THR A 82 -6.83 20.78 2.62
C THR A 82 -5.41 20.54 2.13
N ARG A 83 -4.99 21.36 1.17
CA ARG A 83 -3.59 21.45 0.72
C ARG A 83 -3.13 22.91 0.82
N ALA A 84 -1.89 23.15 1.24
CA ALA A 84 -1.36 24.48 1.43
C ALA A 84 0.13 24.56 1.04
N MET A 85 0.62 25.77 0.77
CA MET A 85 2.04 26.01 0.47
C MET A 85 2.94 25.96 1.72
N LYS A 86 2.34 26.02 2.91
CA LYS A 86 3.04 25.96 4.20
C LYS A 86 2.18 25.14 5.18
N PRO A 87 2.80 24.49 6.20
CA PRO A 87 2.09 23.81 7.26
C PRO A 87 1.07 24.73 7.96
N ARG A 88 -0.15 24.23 8.16
CA ARG A 88 -1.21 24.97 8.85
C ARG A 88 -1.32 24.57 10.31
N TRP A 89 -0.28 24.86 11.11
CA TRP A 89 -0.18 24.44 12.50
C TRP A 89 -1.35 24.83 13.37
N GLY A 90 -1.90 26.05 13.17
CA GLY A 90 -3.09 26.49 13.88
C GLY A 90 -4.32 25.61 13.62
N ARG A 91 -4.46 25.03 12.40
CA ARG A 91 -5.54 24.11 12.08
C ARG A 91 -5.32 22.72 12.70
N VAL A 92 -4.06 22.24 12.66
CA VAL A 92 -3.68 20.98 13.36
C VAL A 92 -4.01 21.11 14.85
N ARG A 93 -3.56 22.20 15.47
CA ARG A 93 -3.80 22.43 16.90
C ARG A 93 -5.28 22.47 17.24
N ALA A 94 -6.07 23.23 16.46
CA ALA A 94 -7.52 23.34 16.67
C ALA A 94 -8.21 21.96 16.55
N ALA A 95 -7.85 21.14 15.56
CA ALA A 95 -8.40 19.80 15.42
C ALA A 95 -8.09 18.93 16.65
N LEU A 96 -6.84 18.91 17.11
CA LEU A 96 -6.44 18.12 18.28
C LEU A 96 -7.12 18.62 19.56
N ASP A 97 -7.29 19.93 19.72
CA ASP A 97 -8.00 20.51 20.88
C ASP A 97 -9.51 20.15 20.88
N GLU A 98 -10.08 19.83 19.70
CA GLU A 98 -11.44 19.33 19.50
C GLU A 98 -11.53 17.79 19.57
N GLY A 99 -10.42 17.10 19.88
CA GLY A 99 -10.37 15.64 19.96
C GLY A 99 -10.34 14.94 18.60
N GLN A 100 -9.97 15.66 17.53
CA GLN A 100 -9.90 15.13 16.15
C GLN A 100 -8.46 14.84 15.74
N PRO A 101 -8.14 13.61 15.25
CA PRO A 101 -6.83 13.29 14.70
C PRO A 101 -6.60 13.98 13.34
N ALA A 102 -5.34 14.12 12.97
CA ALA A 102 -4.99 14.78 11.73
C ALA A 102 -4.08 13.89 10.86
N PHE A 103 -4.58 13.41 9.72
CA PHE A 103 -3.78 12.67 8.76
C PHE A 103 -2.93 13.61 7.91
N CYS A 104 -1.65 13.26 7.79
CA CYS A 104 -0.69 13.96 6.95
C CYS A 104 0.01 12.97 6.02
N VAL A 105 0.43 13.45 4.83
CA VAL A 105 1.37 12.70 3.98
C VAL A 105 2.69 13.45 3.98
N VAL A 106 3.72 12.78 4.49
CA VAL A 106 5.07 13.31 4.66
C VAL A 106 6.07 12.56 3.78
N ASP A 107 7.32 12.97 3.78
CA ASP A 107 8.41 12.18 3.23
C ASP A 107 8.97 11.26 4.31
N ARG A 108 8.87 9.93 4.09
CA ARG A 108 9.27 8.91 5.07
C ARG A 108 10.74 8.99 5.45
N SER A 109 11.61 9.18 4.45
CA SER A 109 13.06 9.24 4.65
C SER A 109 13.52 10.44 5.49
N SER A 110 12.64 11.43 5.67
CA SER A 110 12.87 12.60 6.52
C SER A 110 12.37 12.42 7.95
N LEU A 111 11.79 11.27 8.31
CA LEU A 111 11.36 10.96 9.68
C LEU A 111 12.49 10.27 10.44
N PRO A 112 12.84 10.69 11.68
CA PRO A 112 14.05 10.23 12.38
C PRO A 112 14.01 8.76 12.80
N TRP A 113 12.87 8.10 12.79
CA TRP A 113 12.70 6.68 13.14
C TRP A 113 12.68 5.74 11.93
N HIS A 114 12.83 6.27 10.72
CA HIS A 114 12.95 5.46 9.51
C HIS A 114 14.37 5.49 8.95
N GLU A 115 14.82 4.36 8.45
CA GLU A 115 16.05 4.28 7.66
C GLU A 115 15.85 4.99 6.32
N PRO A 116 16.82 5.78 5.84
CA PRO A 116 16.77 6.37 4.51
C PRO A 116 16.67 5.28 3.43
N ASP A 117 15.71 5.41 2.52
CA ASP A 117 15.63 4.54 1.36
C ASP A 117 16.46 5.13 0.21
N PRO A 118 17.56 4.48 -0.24
CA PRO A 118 18.37 4.96 -1.34
C PRO A 118 17.57 5.13 -2.65
N ALA A 119 16.51 4.35 -2.85
CA ALA A 119 15.64 4.50 -4.02
C ALA A 119 14.76 5.76 -3.92
N ALA A 120 14.32 6.14 -2.72
CA ALA A 120 13.57 7.36 -2.48
C ALA A 120 14.42 8.62 -2.70
N GLU A 121 15.68 8.61 -2.28
CA GLU A 121 16.62 9.71 -2.56
C GLU A 121 16.72 10.01 -4.06
N MET A 122 16.68 8.98 -4.89
CA MET A 122 16.77 9.10 -6.35
C MET A 122 15.48 9.54 -7.01
N THR A 123 14.34 9.08 -6.51
CA THR A 123 13.02 9.45 -7.04
C THR A 123 12.54 10.79 -6.50
N GLY A 124 13.15 11.27 -5.41
CA GLY A 124 12.79 12.49 -4.70
C GLY A 124 11.39 12.44 -4.08
N ALA A 125 10.89 11.24 -3.77
CA ALA A 125 9.57 11.05 -3.19
C ALA A 125 9.44 9.68 -2.49
N ASP A 126 9.22 9.72 -1.19
CA ASP A 126 8.81 8.58 -0.38
C ASP A 126 7.52 8.97 0.40
N PRO A 127 6.35 9.06 -0.30
CA PRO A 127 5.12 9.52 0.33
C PRO A 127 4.66 8.53 1.40
N HIS A 128 4.45 9.02 2.61
CA HIS A 128 4.16 8.22 3.77
C HIS A 128 3.03 8.85 4.60
N THR A 129 1.95 8.11 4.79
CA THR A 129 0.82 8.56 5.60
C THR A 129 1.12 8.38 7.07
N VAL A 130 0.92 9.41 7.87
CA VAL A 130 1.00 9.38 9.33
C VAL A 130 -0.20 10.08 9.95
N VAL A 131 -0.43 9.85 11.24
CA VAL A 131 -1.48 10.55 12.00
C VAL A 131 -0.83 11.37 13.11
N ILE A 132 -1.14 12.67 13.16
CA ILE A 132 -0.86 13.48 14.34
C ILE A 132 -1.97 13.14 15.34
N ALA A 133 -1.64 12.33 16.34
CA ALA A 133 -2.56 11.84 17.36
C ALA A 133 -2.61 12.75 18.59
N GLY A 134 -1.73 13.73 18.68
CA GLY A 134 -1.68 14.63 19.82
C GLY A 134 -0.46 15.53 19.82
N TYR A 135 -0.27 16.21 20.96
CA TYR A 135 0.90 17.07 21.19
C TYR A 135 1.23 17.15 22.68
N ASP A 136 2.48 17.51 23.00
CA ASP A 136 2.93 17.86 24.34
C ASP A 136 3.84 19.10 24.31
N GLY A 137 3.28 20.26 24.63
CA GLY A 137 3.96 21.53 24.40
C GLY A 137 4.06 21.84 22.91
N ASP A 138 5.29 21.93 22.39
CA ASP A 138 5.59 22.12 20.96
C ASP A 138 5.85 20.80 20.22
N ASP A 139 6.05 19.70 20.95
CA ASP A 139 6.22 18.39 20.35
C ASP A 139 4.90 17.80 19.85
N LEU A 140 4.94 17.11 18.73
CA LEU A 140 3.85 16.34 18.17
C LEU A 140 3.96 14.87 18.60
N LEU A 141 2.82 14.22 18.74
CA LEU A 141 2.69 12.79 19.00
C LEU A 141 2.17 12.13 17.71
N ILE A 142 3.06 11.39 17.04
CA ILE A 142 2.82 10.86 15.69
C ILE A 142 2.58 9.37 15.77
N GLU A 143 1.43 8.92 15.28
CA GLU A 143 1.22 7.51 14.99
C GLU A 143 1.76 7.17 13.61
N ASP A 144 2.62 6.14 13.60
CA ASP A 144 3.28 5.58 12.41
C ASP A 144 3.44 4.06 12.51
N GLY A 145 2.47 3.39 13.11
CA GLY A 145 2.44 1.93 13.24
C GLY A 145 3.24 1.36 14.43
N ALA A 146 3.92 2.19 15.23
CA ALA A 146 4.52 1.73 16.48
C ALA A 146 3.45 1.56 17.59
N GLY A 147 3.73 0.69 18.58
CA GLY A 147 2.81 0.47 19.70
C GLY A 147 2.62 1.67 20.65
N THR A 148 3.36 2.75 20.41
CA THR A 148 3.22 4.05 21.07
C THR A 148 3.53 5.16 20.07
N PRO A 149 2.96 6.36 20.21
CA PRO A 149 3.24 7.44 19.27
C PRO A 149 4.70 7.89 19.36
N HIS A 150 5.30 8.20 18.22
CA HIS A 150 6.60 8.84 18.15
C HIS A 150 6.48 10.30 18.58
N ARG A 151 7.43 10.75 19.39
CA ARG A 151 7.52 12.16 19.79
C ARG A 151 8.52 12.88 18.91
N ILE A 152 8.13 13.99 18.31
CA ILE A 152 8.96 14.78 17.40
C ILE A 152 8.67 16.27 17.58
N ASP A 153 9.71 17.10 17.54
CA ASP A 153 9.54 18.56 17.51
C ASP A 153 8.75 18.99 16.26
N ARG A 154 7.86 19.96 16.42
CA ARG A 154 7.01 20.48 15.35
C ARG A 154 7.79 21.02 14.16
N GLU A 155 8.94 21.66 14.36
CA GLU A 155 9.74 22.20 13.27
C GLU A 155 10.43 21.06 12.50
N GLU A 156 10.94 20.05 13.20
CA GLU A 156 11.52 18.86 12.62
C GLU A 156 10.48 18.07 11.80
N PHE A 157 9.28 17.85 12.34
CA PHE A 157 8.18 17.25 11.57
C PHE A 157 7.82 18.10 10.35
N GLY A 158 7.87 19.41 10.47
CA GLY A 158 7.63 20.36 9.36
C GLY A 158 8.63 20.18 8.20
N VAL A 159 9.86 19.73 8.46
CA VAL A 159 10.83 19.37 7.43
C VAL A 159 10.34 18.17 6.63
N ALA A 160 9.96 17.07 7.28
CA ALA A 160 9.43 15.87 6.61
C ALA A 160 8.15 16.17 5.82
N TRP A 161 7.26 16.99 6.37
CA TRP A 161 6.03 17.39 5.69
C TRP A 161 6.29 18.27 4.47
N THR A 162 7.32 19.13 4.53
CA THR A 162 7.73 20.02 3.41
C THR A 162 8.50 19.24 2.33
N ALA A 163 9.26 18.22 2.70
CA ALA A 163 10.03 17.39 1.77
C ALA A 163 9.12 16.67 0.78
N HIS A 164 7.94 16.24 1.18
CA HIS A 164 6.92 15.68 0.27
C HIS A 164 6.21 16.78 -0.54
N ARG A 165 6.91 17.37 -1.52
CA ARG A 165 6.45 18.53 -2.30
C ARG A 165 5.13 18.31 -3.04
N LYS A 166 4.87 17.10 -3.57
CA LYS A 166 3.64 16.78 -4.30
C LYS A 166 2.42 16.79 -3.38
N GLY A 167 2.59 16.47 -2.11
CA GLY A 167 1.54 16.49 -1.09
C GLY A 167 1.06 17.89 -0.75
N ARG A 168 1.89 18.93 -0.94
CA ARG A 168 1.55 20.34 -0.66
C ARG A 168 0.96 20.50 0.74
N HIS A 169 1.61 19.92 1.75
CA HIS A 169 1.16 19.90 3.14
C HIS A 169 -0.32 19.47 3.26
N GLN A 170 -0.66 18.34 2.61
CA GLN A 170 -2.00 17.76 2.72
C GLN A 170 -2.32 17.46 4.17
N LEU A 171 -3.50 17.90 4.60
CA LEU A 171 -4.06 17.68 5.92
C LEU A 171 -5.49 17.19 5.75
N ILE A 172 -5.81 16.04 6.36
CA ILE A 172 -7.16 15.47 6.36
C ILE A 172 -7.57 15.32 7.83
N VAL A 173 -8.70 15.89 8.18
CA VAL A 173 -9.24 15.89 9.56
C VAL A 173 -10.66 15.36 9.51
N PRO A 174 -10.98 14.20 10.14
CA PRO A 174 -12.36 13.80 10.37
C PRO A 174 -13.09 14.86 11.19
N THR A 175 -14.33 15.22 10.82
CA THR A 175 -15.07 16.33 11.46
C THR A 175 -16.33 15.88 12.19
N GLY A 176 -16.61 14.57 12.19
CA GLY A 176 -17.79 14.01 12.86
C GLY A 176 -17.79 12.49 12.86
N PRO A 177 -18.75 11.88 13.53
CA PRO A 177 -18.95 10.43 13.49
C PRO A 177 -19.43 9.96 12.10
N PRO A 178 -19.36 8.65 11.81
CA PRO A 178 -19.95 8.08 10.60
C PRO A 178 -21.43 8.39 10.48
N GLU A 179 -21.87 8.73 9.26
CA GLU A 179 -23.27 8.99 8.91
C GLU A 179 -23.76 7.97 7.88
N GLY A 180 -24.84 7.25 8.19
CA GLY A 180 -25.42 6.23 7.31
C GLY A 180 -24.67 4.88 7.34
N GLU A 181 -25.00 4.05 6.35
CA GLU A 181 -24.35 2.73 6.19
C GLU A 181 -23.11 2.83 5.31
N PRO A 182 -22.09 2.00 5.57
CA PRO A 182 -20.88 1.95 4.74
C PRO A 182 -21.19 1.61 3.27
N ASP A 183 -20.52 2.28 2.33
CA ASP A 183 -20.66 2.02 0.88
C ASP A 183 -19.87 0.78 0.45
N VAL A 184 -20.38 -0.40 0.80
CA VAL A 184 -19.80 -1.70 0.49
C VAL A 184 -19.82 -1.98 -1.01
N ASP A 185 -20.93 -1.70 -1.69
CA ASP A 185 -21.10 -1.98 -3.11
C ASP A 185 -20.15 -1.11 -3.95
N GLY A 186 -19.99 0.16 -3.61
CA GLY A 186 -19.00 1.03 -4.24
C GLY A 186 -17.56 0.58 -3.99
N ALA A 187 -17.25 0.02 -2.81
CA ALA A 187 -15.93 -0.54 -2.54
C ALA A 187 -15.64 -1.78 -3.39
N ILE A 188 -16.59 -2.71 -3.50
CA ILE A 188 -16.47 -3.90 -4.36
C ILE A 188 -16.35 -3.50 -5.84
N ALA A 189 -17.17 -2.57 -6.33
CA ALA A 189 -17.09 -2.09 -7.70
C ALA A 189 -15.73 -1.44 -8.03
N SER A 190 -15.16 -0.70 -7.08
CA SER A 190 -13.81 -0.14 -7.20
C SER A 190 -12.75 -1.23 -7.33
N THR A 191 -12.78 -2.25 -6.46
CA THR A 191 -11.86 -3.39 -6.56
C THR A 191 -11.98 -4.12 -7.91
N ILE A 192 -13.20 -4.36 -8.40
CA ILE A 192 -13.42 -4.95 -9.73
C ILE A 192 -12.73 -4.10 -10.81
N THR A 193 -12.90 -2.77 -10.75
CA THR A 193 -12.26 -1.85 -11.69
C THR A 193 -10.73 -1.89 -11.58
N HIS A 194 -10.17 -1.93 -10.38
CA HIS A 194 -8.71 -2.02 -10.18
C HIS A 194 -8.11 -3.33 -10.70
N LEU A 195 -8.89 -4.41 -10.76
CA LEU A 195 -8.45 -5.69 -11.31
C LEU A 195 -8.69 -5.83 -12.81
N THR A 196 -9.80 -5.30 -13.33
CA THR A 196 -10.18 -5.47 -14.74
C THR A 196 -9.78 -4.30 -15.64
N GLY A 197 -9.52 -3.11 -15.06
CA GLY A 197 -9.20 -1.87 -15.76
C GLY A 197 -10.41 -1.25 -16.51
N PRO A 198 -10.23 -0.09 -17.14
CA PRO A 198 -9.05 0.75 -17.04
C PRO A 198 -8.95 1.45 -15.67
N VAL A 199 -7.73 1.61 -15.13
CA VAL A 199 -7.48 2.29 -13.84
C VAL A 199 -7.17 3.77 -14.05
N LEU A 200 -6.29 4.09 -14.99
CA LEU A 200 -5.87 5.45 -15.30
C LEU A 200 -6.51 6.02 -16.58
N GLY A 201 -7.10 5.16 -17.42
CA GLY A 201 -7.65 5.55 -18.71
C GLY A 201 -6.61 6.02 -19.74
N ASN A 202 -5.37 5.54 -19.64
CA ASN A 202 -4.27 5.92 -20.53
C ASN A 202 -3.32 4.75 -20.84
N GLN A 203 -2.23 5.04 -21.56
CA GLN A 203 -1.25 4.03 -22.01
C GLN A 203 -0.57 3.24 -20.86
N PHE A 204 -0.62 3.72 -19.63
CA PHE A 204 -0.04 3.02 -18.49
C PHE A 204 -0.96 1.94 -17.90
N ASP A 205 -2.21 1.83 -18.36
CA ASP A 205 -3.13 0.79 -17.88
C ASP A 205 -2.63 -0.64 -18.11
N VAL A 206 -1.71 -0.84 -19.05
CA VAL A 206 -1.00 -2.12 -19.26
C VAL A 206 -0.16 -2.58 -18.04
N ASN A 207 -0.03 -1.74 -17.04
CA ASN A 207 0.70 -2.03 -15.80
C ASN A 207 -0.24 -2.34 -14.63
N PHE A 208 -1.55 -2.26 -14.82
CA PHE A 208 -2.54 -2.38 -13.74
C PHE A 208 -3.40 -3.62 -13.91
N GLY A 209 -3.96 -4.09 -12.80
CA GLY A 209 -4.90 -5.19 -12.74
C GLY A 209 -4.37 -6.47 -13.38
N PHE A 210 -5.25 -7.23 -14.01
CA PHE A 210 -4.89 -8.49 -14.68
C PHE A 210 -3.85 -8.28 -15.79
N THR A 211 -3.96 -7.20 -16.56
CA THR A 211 -2.97 -6.88 -17.60
C THR A 211 -1.57 -6.64 -17.02
N GLY A 212 -1.49 -6.01 -15.84
CA GLY A 212 -0.24 -5.84 -15.10
C GLY A 212 0.33 -7.16 -14.58
N MET A 213 -0.53 -8.06 -14.09
CA MET A 213 -0.13 -9.41 -13.66
C MET A 213 0.39 -10.24 -14.85
N GLU A 214 -0.34 -10.28 -15.96
CA GLU A 214 0.07 -10.96 -17.19
C GLU A 214 1.39 -10.40 -17.72
N LYS A 215 1.60 -9.08 -17.64
CA LYS A 215 2.86 -8.45 -17.98
C LYS A 215 4.00 -8.91 -17.08
N LEU A 216 3.79 -9.02 -15.76
CA LEU A 216 4.78 -9.57 -14.83
C LEU A 216 5.15 -11.00 -15.22
N ALA A 217 4.18 -11.89 -15.41
CA ALA A 217 4.39 -13.27 -15.81
C ALA A 217 5.17 -13.38 -17.14
N ALA A 218 4.78 -12.57 -18.14
CA ALA A 218 5.48 -12.52 -19.43
C ALA A 218 6.94 -12.07 -19.29
N GLN A 219 7.22 -11.05 -18.46
CA GLN A 219 8.58 -10.55 -18.26
C GLN A 219 9.44 -11.50 -17.42
N LEU A 220 8.88 -12.25 -16.48
CA LEU A 220 9.56 -13.32 -15.77
C LEU A 220 10.03 -14.41 -16.75
N ARG A 221 9.24 -14.75 -17.76
CA ARG A 221 9.56 -15.75 -18.82
C ARG A 221 10.45 -15.22 -19.93
N ASP A 222 10.48 -13.90 -20.15
CA ASP A 222 11.21 -13.31 -21.27
C ASP A 222 12.73 -13.42 -21.07
N ARG A 223 13.37 -14.10 -22.02
CA ARG A 223 14.83 -14.35 -22.07
C ARG A 223 15.51 -13.56 -23.17
N THR A 224 14.76 -12.89 -24.00
CA THR A 224 15.23 -12.33 -25.28
C THR A 224 15.34 -10.81 -25.26
N THR A 225 14.38 -10.14 -24.67
CA THR A 225 14.33 -8.69 -24.66
C THR A 225 14.99 -8.10 -23.41
N LYS A 226 15.29 -6.81 -23.47
CA LYS A 226 15.80 -6.07 -22.30
C LYS A 226 14.77 -5.93 -21.17
N ALA A 227 13.49 -6.18 -21.46
CA ALA A 227 12.40 -6.11 -20.47
C ALA A 227 12.32 -7.38 -19.61
N GLY A 228 12.95 -8.49 -20.02
CA GLY A 228 12.94 -9.75 -19.29
C GLY A 228 13.74 -9.69 -17.99
N TRP A 229 13.26 -10.41 -16.98
CA TRP A 229 13.87 -10.46 -15.64
C TRP A 229 15.30 -11.03 -15.67
N GLU A 230 15.58 -12.06 -16.48
CA GLU A 230 16.93 -12.60 -16.65
C GLU A 230 17.91 -11.53 -17.16
N ARG A 231 17.47 -10.64 -18.04
CA ARG A 231 18.30 -9.55 -18.57
C ARG A 231 18.50 -8.41 -17.57
N ARG A 232 17.46 -8.11 -16.78
CA ARG A 232 17.48 -7.01 -15.80
C ARG A 232 18.24 -7.38 -14.54
N PHE A 233 18.01 -8.59 -14.03
CA PHE A 233 18.44 -9.00 -12.70
C PHE A 233 19.45 -10.16 -12.72
N GLY A 234 19.59 -10.90 -13.82
CA GLY A 234 20.51 -12.05 -13.90
C GLY A 234 21.99 -11.70 -14.14
N GLY A 235 22.34 -10.42 -14.26
CA GLY A 235 23.71 -10.00 -14.62
C GLY A 235 24.75 -10.16 -13.51
N SER A 236 24.32 -10.25 -12.23
CA SER A 236 25.18 -10.51 -11.08
C SER A 236 24.37 -11.05 -9.91
N PRO A 237 25.00 -11.75 -8.92
CA PRO A 237 24.33 -12.19 -7.70
C PRO A 237 23.66 -11.06 -6.92
N ALA A 238 24.26 -9.88 -6.91
CA ALA A 238 23.71 -8.70 -6.23
C ALA A 238 22.45 -8.18 -6.92
N ALA A 239 22.45 -8.07 -8.26
CA ALA A 239 21.28 -7.66 -9.03
C ALA A 239 20.15 -8.69 -8.92
N PHE A 240 20.46 -9.97 -8.96
CA PHE A 240 19.50 -11.06 -8.81
C PHE A 240 18.82 -11.00 -7.43
N ARG A 241 19.61 -10.88 -6.36
CA ARG A 241 19.11 -10.72 -5.00
C ARG A 241 18.26 -9.46 -4.83
N ALA A 242 18.66 -8.35 -5.46
CA ALA A 242 17.85 -7.13 -5.45
C ALA A 242 16.49 -7.35 -6.12
N GLY A 243 16.44 -7.98 -7.29
CA GLY A 243 15.18 -8.27 -8.00
C GLY A 243 14.27 -9.21 -7.21
N THR A 244 14.78 -10.35 -6.74
CA THR A 244 14.01 -11.34 -5.98
C THR A 244 13.55 -10.78 -4.63
N GLY A 245 14.41 -10.02 -3.94
CA GLY A 245 14.05 -9.31 -2.71
C GLY A 245 12.90 -8.33 -2.90
N ARG A 246 12.82 -7.63 -4.04
CA ARG A 246 11.69 -6.76 -4.36
C ARG A 246 10.37 -7.53 -4.55
N LEU A 247 10.41 -8.73 -5.16
CA LEU A 247 9.20 -9.57 -5.26
C LEU A 247 8.67 -9.93 -3.88
N TYR A 248 9.54 -10.34 -2.96
CA TYR A 248 9.14 -10.65 -1.60
C TYR A 248 8.58 -9.43 -0.87
N ALA A 249 9.36 -8.34 -0.82
CA ALA A 249 8.99 -7.14 -0.08
C ALA A 249 7.66 -6.54 -0.55
N CYS A 250 7.45 -6.44 -1.87
CA CYS A 250 6.21 -5.87 -2.43
C CYS A 250 4.96 -6.75 -2.21
N LEU A 251 5.11 -8.05 -1.96
CA LEU A 251 3.97 -8.96 -1.78
C LEU A 251 3.67 -9.27 -0.32
N GLU A 252 4.65 -9.08 0.58
CA GLU A 252 4.51 -9.47 1.99
C GLU A 252 4.69 -8.30 2.98
N GLU A 253 5.37 -7.21 2.59
CA GLU A 253 5.80 -6.18 3.53
C GLU A 253 5.42 -4.75 3.12
N GLU A 254 5.69 -4.34 1.88
CA GLU A 254 5.60 -2.95 1.44
C GLU A 254 4.28 -2.66 0.70
N TRP A 255 3.54 -1.64 1.13
CA TRP A 255 2.29 -1.22 0.51
C TRP A 255 1.28 -2.37 0.37
N THR A 256 1.26 -3.24 1.38
CA THR A 256 0.46 -4.46 1.37
C THR A 256 0.26 -4.99 2.79
N ALA A 257 -0.71 -5.90 2.96
CA ALA A 257 -0.72 -6.89 4.02
C ALA A 257 -0.14 -8.20 3.44
N PRO A 258 0.39 -9.13 4.27
CA PRO A 258 0.92 -10.41 3.80
C PRO A 258 -0.03 -11.13 2.84
N GLY A 259 0.54 -11.83 1.85
CA GLY A 259 -0.24 -12.47 0.78
C GLY A 259 -0.87 -11.47 -0.17
N ALA A 260 -0.14 -10.37 -0.45
CA ALA A 260 -0.56 -9.32 -1.37
C ALA A 260 -1.94 -8.69 -1.00
N THR A 261 -2.21 -8.53 0.29
CA THR A 261 -3.47 -8.01 0.88
C THR A 261 -4.69 -8.93 0.66
N ARG A 262 -4.57 -10.00 -0.15
CA ARG A 262 -5.71 -10.88 -0.49
C ARG A 262 -6.37 -11.53 0.72
N PRO A 263 -5.66 -11.98 1.78
CA PRO A 263 -6.32 -12.53 2.97
C PRO A 263 -7.18 -11.51 3.70
N LEU A 264 -6.67 -10.29 3.86
CA LEU A 264 -7.40 -9.20 4.52
C LEU A 264 -8.66 -8.81 3.74
N TYR A 265 -8.54 -8.76 2.40
CA TYR A 265 -9.69 -8.49 1.53
C TYR A 265 -10.71 -9.63 1.52
N ALA A 266 -10.27 -10.89 1.62
CA ALA A 266 -11.16 -12.03 1.76
C ALA A 266 -11.95 -11.97 3.07
N ASP A 267 -11.34 -11.53 4.17
CA ASP A 267 -12.04 -11.35 5.44
C ASP A 267 -13.09 -10.23 5.35
N PHE A 268 -12.78 -9.12 4.66
CA PHE A 268 -13.78 -8.12 4.31
C PHE A 268 -14.96 -8.70 3.53
N LEU A 269 -14.68 -9.52 2.51
CA LEU A 269 -15.74 -10.14 1.70
C LEU A 269 -16.61 -11.10 2.49
N ASP A 270 -16.06 -11.86 3.42
CA ASP A 270 -16.86 -12.69 4.34
C ASP A 270 -17.74 -11.83 5.24
N LEU A 271 -17.18 -10.76 5.81
CA LEU A 271 -17.92 -9.82 6.65
C LEU A 271 -19.14 -9.23 5.92
N VAL A 272 -19.01 -8.96 4.61
CA VAL A 272 -20.09 -8.36 3.80
C VAL A 272 -20.90 -9.40 3.00
N GLY A 273 -20.79 -10.70 3.35
CA GLY A 273 -21.62 -11.76 2.81
C GLY A 273 -21.27 -12.19 1.38
N ARG A 274 -20.00 -12.19 1.00
CA ARG A 274 -19.48 -12.64 -0.29
C ARG A 274 -18.51 -13.84 -0.18
N PRO A 275 -18.89 -14.96 0.47
CA PRO A 275 -17.97 -16.05 0.83
C PRO A 275 -17.39 -16.80 -0.38
N GLU A 276 -18.09 -16.88 -1.52
CA GLU A 276 -17.56 -17.52 -2.73
C GLU A 276 -16.31 -16.79 -3.24
N ALA A 277 -16.38 -15.48 -3.36
CA ALA A 277 -15.25 -14.66 -3.78
C ALA A 277 -14.13 -14.64 -2.72
N ALA A 278 -14.49 -14.58 -1.43
CA ALA A 278 -13.54 -14.65 -0.33
C ALA A 278 -12.68 -15.92 -0.39
N GLY A 279 -13.29 -17.09 -0.64
CA GLY A 279 -12.58 -18.35 -0.81
C GLY A 279 -11.54 -18.31 -1.93
N LEU A 280 -11.91 -17.75 -3.08
CA LEU A 280 -11.02 -17.61 -4.24
C LEU A 280 -9.85 -16.66 -3.97
N PHE A 281 -10.08 -15.54 -3.29
CA PHE A 281 -9.01 -14.62 -2.92
C PHE A 281 -8.07 -15.23 -1.87
N ARG A 282 -8.55 -16.08 -0.96
CA ARG A 282 -7.66 -16.83 -0.04
C ARG A 282 -6.79 -17.85 -0.79
N GLU A 283 -7.31 -18.47 -1.86
CA GLU A 283 -6.48 -19.32 -2.71
C GLU A 283 -5.44 -18.52 -3.49
N SER A 284 -5.81 -17.37 -4.05
CA SER A 284 -4.86 -16.44 -4.69
C SER A 284 -3.79 -15.98 -3.70
N ALA A 285 -4.15 -15.64 -2.47
CA ALA A 285 -3.21 -15.28 -1.41
C ALA A 285 -2.11 -16.33 -1.21
N ARG A 286 -2.48 -17.62 -1.18
CA ARG A 286 -1.49 -18.70 -1.06
C ARG A 286 -0.52 -18.71 -2.24
N SER A 287 -1.00 -18.50 -3.47
CA SER A 287 -0.13 -18.43 -4.65
C SER A 287 0.80 -17.21 -4.62
N TRP A 288 0.33 -16.05 -4.14
CA TRP A 288 1.19 -14.87 -3.96
C TRP A 288 2.26 -15.11 -2.90
N SER A 289 1.92 -15.70 -1.75
CA SER A 289 2.89 -16.02 -0.70
C SER A 289 3.87 -17.14 -1.13
N GLU A 290 3.43 -18.13 -1.91
CA GLU A 290 4.34 -19.12 -2.51
C GLU A 290 5.34 -18.45 -3.46
N LEU A 291 4.92 -17.51 -4.30
CA LEU A 291 5.80 -16.74 -5.17
C LEU A 291 6.81 -15.93 -4.33
N ALA A 292 6.32 -15.22 -3.32
CA ALA A 292 7.17 -14.43 -2.42
C ALA A 292 8.21 -15.31 -1.71
N ALA A 293 7.82 -16.49 -1.22
CA ALA A 293 8.74 -17.45 -0.59
C ALA A 293 9.80 -17.95 -1.57
N LEU A 294 9.42 -18.34 -2.79
CA LEU A 294 10.37 -18.71 -3.85
C LEU A 294 11.39 -17.61 -4.12
N ALA A 295 10.95 -16.38 -4.17
CA ALA A 295 11.80 -15.22 -4.42
C ALA A 295 12.74 -14.92 -3.24
N ARG A 296 12.26 -15.02 -1.99
CA ARG A 296 13.06 -14.82 -0.78
C ARG A 296 14.14 -15.88 -0.61
N ASP A 297 13.78 -17.14 -0.87
CA ASP A 297 14.64 -18.31 -0.65
C ASP A 297 15.54 -18.59 -1.87
N ALA A 298 15.52 -17.71 -2.88
CA ALA A 298 16.31 -17.85 -4.10
C ALA A 298 17.82 -17.84 -3.82
N ASP A 299 18.53 -18.84 -4.37
CA ASP A 299 19.99 -18.87 -4.34
C ASP A 299 20.58 -17.78 -5.23
N ALA A 300 21.24 -16.81 -4.62
CA ALA A 300 21.84 -15.69 -5.34
C ALA A 300 22.96 -16.11 -6.31
N ASP A 301 23.59 -17.25 -6.07
CA ASP A 301 24.64 -17.81 -6.90
C ASP A 301 24.12 -18.84 -7.91
N ALA A 302 22.79 -18.99 -8.03
CA ALA A 302 22.17 -19.85 -9.03
C ALA A 302 22.69 -19.55 -10.44
N ASP A 303 22.95 -20.58 -11.19
CA ASP A 303 23.29 -20.45 -12.59
C ASP A 303 22.12 -19.99 -13.46
N ALA A 304 22.34 -19.78 -14.74
CA ALA A 304 21.31 -19.34 -15.67
C ALA A 304 20.13 -20.33 -15.79
N VAL A 305 20.34 -21.62 -15.51
CA VAL A 305 19.28 -22.63 -15.55
C VAL A 305 18.43 -22.50 -14.30
N GLY A 306 19.03 -22.47 -13.12
CA GLY A 306 18.32 -22.32 -11.84
C GLY A 306 17.51 -21.02 -11.76
N ARG A 307 18.07 -19.89 -12.24
CA ARG A 307 17.32 -18.62 -12.32
C ARG A 307 16.10 -18.71 -13.24
N ARG A 308 16.22 -19.41 -14.37
CA ARG A 308 15.09 -19.59 -15.29
C ARG A 308 14.00 -20.47 -14.70
N GLU A 309 14.37 -21.53 -14.01
CA GLU A 309 13.40 -22.39 -13.31
C GLU A 309 12.67 -21.61 -12.23
N LEU A 310 13.37 -20.77 -11.46
CA LEU A 310 12.76 -19.89 -10.48
C LEU A 310 11.77 -18.92 -11.12
N PHE A 311 12.18 -18.20 -12.16
CA PHE A 311 11.30 -17.21 -12.81
C PHE A 311 10.09 -17.87 -13.49
N GLU A 312 10.24 -19.08 -14.04
CA GLU A 312 9.11 -19.85 -14.56
C GLU A 312 8.14 -20.23 -13.42
N ALA A 313 8.66 -20.76 -12.31
CA ALA A 313 7.85 -21.10 -11.16
C ALA A 313 7.12 -19.90 -10.56
N CYS A 314 7.76 -18.71 -10.53
CA CYS A 314 7.09 -17.47 -10.13
C CYS A 314 5.98 -17.07 -11.12
N ALA A 315 6.25 -17.16 -12.42
CA ALA A 315 5.26 -16.82 -13.45
C ALA A 315 4.02 -17.72 -13.41
N GLU A 316 4.20 -19.03 -13.16
CA GLU A 316 3.08 -19.97 -12.97
C GLU A 316 2.18 -19.57 -11.78
N ARG A 317 2.75 -19.03 -10.69
CA ARG A 317 1.96 -18.53 -9.55
C ARG A 317 1.18 -17.29 -9.90
N VAL A 318 1.78 -16.38 -10.69
CA VAL A 318 1.06 -15.21 -11.21
C VAL A 318 -0.11 -15.63 -12.09
N ASP A 319 0.09 -16.55 -13.04
CA ASP A 319 -1.00 -17.07 -13.91
C ASP A 319 -2.15 -17.68 -13.07
N ARG A 320 -1.79 -18.44 -12.04
CA ARG A 320 -2.79 -18.99 -11.11
C ARG A 320 -3.56 -17.89 -10.37
N CYS A 321 -2.89 -16.82 -9.95
CA CYS A 321 -3.58 -15.67 -9.34
C CYS A 321 -4.54 -15.00 -10.32
N VAL A 322 -4.15 -14.79 -11.58
CA VAL A 322 -5.02 -14.23 -12.63
C VAL A 322 -6.28 -15.08 -12.79
N ASP A 323 -6.14 -16.40 -12.86
CA ASP A 323 -7.26 -17.33 -13.00
C ASP A 323 -8.21 -17.29 -11.80
N LEU A 324 -7.68 -17.34 -10.58
CA LEU A 324 -8.47 -17.35 -9.34
C LEU A 324 -9.17 -16.00 -9.11
N GLU A 325 -8.44 -14.90 -9.26
CA GLU A 325 -8.99 -13.56 -9.07
C GLU A 325 -9.99 -13.21 -10.18
N GLY A 326 -9.78 -13.70 -11.41
CA GLY A 326 -10.77 -13.60 -12.49
C GLY A 326 -12.07 -14.36 -12.19
N GLN A 327 -12.00 -15.52 -11.51
CA GLN A 327 -13.18 -16.23 -11.02
C GLN A 327 -13.87 -15.47 -9.89
N ALA A 328 -13.09 -14.90 -8.95
CA ALA A 328 -13.61 -14.10 -7.85
C ALA A 328 -14.36 -12.86 -8.35
N VAL A 329 -13.80 -12.14 -9.32
CA VAL A 329 -14.47 -10.99 -9.96
C VAL A 329 -15.82 -11.41 -10.58
N ARG A 330 -15.87 -12.55 -11.28
CA ARG A 330 -17.15 -13.06 -11.82
C ARG A 330 -18.15 -13.44 -10.73
N ALA A 331 -17.69 -13.92 -9.58
CA ALA A 331 -18.56 -14.20 -8.44
C ALA A 331 -19.11 -12.92 -7.79
N LEU A 332 -18.34 -11.82 -7.76
CA LEU A 332 -18.76 -10.52 -7.24
C LEU A 332 -19.73 -9.77 -8.15
N GLN A 333 -19.79 -10.13 -9.43
CA GLN A 333 -20.69 -9.50 -10.43
C GLN A 333 -22.07 -10.17 -10.52
N LYS A 334 -22.29 -11.28 -9.81
CA LYS A 334 -23.59 -11.98 -9.70
C LYS A 334 -24.50 -11.30 -8.68
#